data_2c7002de8a1a098f1ea6c17351bfd009
#
_entry.id   2c7002de8a1a098f1ea6c17351bfd009
#
_cell.length_a   1.000
_cell.length_b   1.000
_cell.length_c   1.000
_cell.angle_alpha   90.00
_cell.angle_beta   90.00
_cell.angle_gamma   90.00
#
_symmetry.space_group_name_H-M   'P 1'
#
loop_
_entity.id
_entity.type
_entity.pdbx_description
1 polymer ?
#
loop_
_entity_poly.entity_id
_entity_poly.type
_entity_poly.pdbx_seq_one_letter_code
_entity_poly.pdbx_strand_id
1 'polypeptide(L)'
;MSAATIPARLARSGRRIYAEGTVALGLAAVVLTIAQLVSGGSWAWAGVAVAWLPITTYLLYLLIGRPSTRSRHLAALDVVAAAGLIVAVFAGVWPALAAAAGVAATIGYQYWYSRQHVPAIGITVGQPLPVFPLTTLTGERTDSSALRTGPHVIVFYRGNWCPFCMVQVRQLAEQYRELDRRGVRVALISPQRADDTAELATRFEVPMEFFVDSEGAAARALDLVQAGGTPLIYGAGTSGDTVVPTVAITDREGTVIWLEVADNHRVRPEPQTFLTVLDRAGIVAPR
;
A
#
# COMPACT_ATOMS: atom_id res chain seq x y z
N MET A 1 16.87 -23.14 -3.87
CA MET A 1 15.39 -23.09 -3.89
C MET A 1 14.89 -23.49 -2.51
N SER A 2 14.65 -22.55 -1.62
CA SER A 2 14.08 -22.83 -0.29
C SER A 2 12.61 -23.22 -0.46
N ALA A 3 12.24 -24.40 0.03
CA ALA A 3 10.86 -24.87 0.04
C ALA A 3 10.06 -24.00 1.03
N ALA A 4 9.46 -22.93 0.52
CA ALA A 4 8.45 -22.22 1.30
C ALA A 4 7.41 -23.25 1.78
N THR A 5 7.17 -23.28 3.08
CA THR A 5 6.17 -24.17 3.68
C THR A 5 4.81 -23.95 3.02
N ILE A 6 3.99 -25.00 2.87
CA ILE A 6 2.65 -24.93 2.27
C ILE A 6 1.82 -23.74 2.79
N PRO A 7 1.82 -23.43 4.11
CA PRO A 7 1.10 -22.26 4.63
C PRO A 7 1.61 -20.91 4.06
N ALA A 8 2.90 -20.75 3.81
CA ALA A 8 3.44 -19.52 3.24
C ALA A 8 3.04 -19.33 1.77
N ARG A 9 2.97 -20.40 1.00
CA ARG A 9 2.48 -20.39 -0.40
C ARG A 9 0.99 -20.03 -0.47
N LEU A 10 0.17 -20.63 0.39
CA LEU A 10 -1.26 -20.34 0.48
C LEU A 10 -1.52 -18.88 0.89
N ALA A 11 -0.79 -18.37 1.89
CA ALA A 11 -0.88 -16.96 2.32
C ALA A 11 -0.49 -15.99 1.20
N ARG A 12 0.55 -16.30 0.42
CA ARG A 12 0.97 -15.52 -0.74
C ARG A 12 -0.10 -15.49 -1.83
N SER A 13 -0.63 -16.65 -2.22
CA SER A 13 -1.69 -16.74 -3.23
C SER A 13 -2.97 -16.07 -2.75
N GLY A 14 -3.35 -16.27 -1.49
CA GLY A 14 -4.53 -15.65 -0.89
C GLY A 14 -4.46 -14.12 -0.92
N ARG A 15 -3.30 -13.52 -0.62
CA ARG A 15 -3.13 -12.07 -0.68
C ARG A 15 -3.30 -11.53 -2.10
N ARG A 16 -2.83 -12.24 -3.14
CA ARG A 16 -2.92 -11.78 -4.52
C ARG A 16 -4.35 -11.68 -5.05
N ILE A 17 -5.24 -12.58 -4.61
CA ILE A 17 -6.63 -12.67 -5.11
C ILE A 17 -7.65 -12.08 -4.13
N TYR A 18 -7.20 -11.60 -2.97
CA TYR A 18 -8.10 -11.21 -1.89
C TYR A 18 -9.01 -10.05 -2.27
N ALA A 19 -8.45 -8.99 -2.83
CA ALA A 19 -9.22 -7.79 -3.15
C ALA A 19 -10.26 -8.08 -4.26
N GLU A 20 -9.84 -8.73 -5.34
CA GLU A 20 -10.70 -9.09 -6.46
C GLU A 20 -11.77 -10.11 -6.04
N GLY A 21 -11.38 -11.13 -5.28
CA GLY A 21 -12.29 -12.12 -4.75
C GLY A 21 -13.34 -11.52 -3.82
N THR A 22 -12.94 -10.60 -2.95
CA THR A 22 -13.86 -9.88 -2.06
C THR A 22 -14.86 -9.04 -2.84
N VAL A 23 -14.41 -8.31 -3.88
CA VAL A 23 -15.31 -7.51 -4.74
C VAL A 23 -16.27 -8.43 -5.48
N ALA A 24 -15.78 -9.52 -6.09
CA ALA A 24 -16.63 -10.45 -6.83
C ALA A 24 -17.69 -11.10 -5.93
N LEU A 25 -17.30 -11.58 -4.75
CA LEU A 25 -18.23 -12.17 -3.78
C LEU A 25 -19.24 -11.15 -3.24
N GLY A 26 -18.82 -9.92 -3.00
CA GLY A 26 -19.69 -8.86 -2.54
C GLY A 26 -20.73 -8.47 -3.59
N LEU A 27 -20.35 -8.37 -4.86
CA LEU A 27 -21.29 -8.13 -5.96
C LEU A 27 -22.27 -9.31 -6.11
N ALA A 28 -21.78 -10.54 -6.02
CA ALA A 28 -22.64 -11.74 -6.04
C ALA A 28 -23.62 -11.75 -4.86
N ALA A 29 -23.21 -11.34 -3.67
CA ALA A 29 -24.06 -11.24 -2.49
C ALA A 29 -25.18 -10.20 -2.68
N VAL A 30 -24.87 -9.07 -3.30
CA VAL A 30 -25.88 -8.03 -3.63
C VAL A 30 -26.88 -8.58 -4.65
N VAL A 31 -26.43 -9.23 -5.72
CA VAL A 31 -27.28 -9.84 -6.75
C VAL A 31 -28.19 -10.92 -6.12
N LEU A 32 -27.64 -11.78 -5.28
CA LEU A 32 -28.40 -12.81 -4.56
C LEU A 32 -29.47 -12.16 -3.67
N THR A 33 -29.13 -11.11 -2.94
CA THR A 33 -30.08 -10.38 -2.11
C THR A 33 -31.24 -9.85 -2.94
N ILE A 34 -30.97 -9.19 -4.07
CA ILE A 34 -32.00 -8.66 -4.97
C ILE A 34 -32.89 -9.81 -5.47
N ALA A 35 -32.30 -10.92 -5.92
CA ALA A 35 -33.05 -12.07 -6.42
C ALA A 35 -34.00 -12.65 -5.35
N GLN A 36 -33.54 -12.77 -4.09
CA GLN A 36 -34.35 -13.25 -2.98
C GLN A 36 -35.51 -12.28 -2.65
N LEU A 37 -35.27 -10.98 -2.63
CA LEU A 37 -36.31 -9.99 -2.38
C LEU A 37 -37.36 -9.96 -3.48
N VAL A 38 -36.96 -10.04 -4.74
CA VAL A 38 -37.89 -10.04 -5.89
C VAL A 38 -38.72 -11.34 -5.93
N SER A 39 -38.16 -12.47 -5.53
CA SER A 39 -38.89 -13.75 -5.46
C SER A 39 -39.78 -13.91 -4.24
N GLY A 40 -40.00 -12.87 -3.45
CA GLY A 40 -40.86 -12.91 -2.27
C GLY A 40 -40.18 -13.48 -1.01
N GLY A 41 -38.85 -13.55 -1.01
CA GLY A 41 -38.08 -13.93 0.18
C GLY A 41 -38.18 -12.89 1.31
N SER A 42 -37.74 -13.29 2.50
CA SER A 42 -37.76 -12.41 3.68
C SER A 42 -36.95 -11.13 3.43
N TRP A 43 -37.48 -9.98 3.85
CA TRP A 43 -36.78 -8.68 3.82
C TRP A 43 -35.41 -8.73 4.54
N ALA A 44 -35.25 -9.64 5.51
CA ALA A 44 -34.01 -9.79 6.27
C ALA A 44 -32.82 -10.28 5.40
N TRP A 45 -33.05 -10.75 4.15
CA TRP A 45 -32.01 -10.97 3.17
C TRP A 45 -31.24 -9.67 2.85
N ALA A 46 -31.83 -8.50 3.01
CA ALA A 46 -31.15 -7.22 2.88
C ALA A 46 -29.91 -7.12 3.81
N GLY A 47 -29.94 -7.81 4.94
CA GLY A 47 -28.79 -7.91 5.84
C GLY A 47 -27.54 -8.47 5.19
N VAL A 48 -27.67 -9.37 4.20
CA VAL A 48 -26.52 -9.92 3.45
C VAL A 48 -25.86 -8.80 2.62
N ALA A 49 -26.65 -8.02 1.88
CA ALA A 49 -26.12 -6.88 1.13
C ALA A 49 -25.48 -5.85 2.07
N VAL A 50 -26.14 -5.51 3.18
CA VAL A 50 -25.62 -4.53 4.17
C VAL A 50 -24.28 -5.02 4.76
N ALA A 51 -24.08 -6.34 4.96
CA ALA A 51 -22.82 -6.87 5.47
C ALA A 51 -21.67 -6.81 4.44
N TRP A 52 -21.95 -6.94 3.15
CA TRP A 52 -20.94 -6.94 2.08
C TRP A 52 -20.67 -5.56 1.47
N LEU A 53 -21.69 -4.69 1.41
CA LEU A 53 -21.56 -3.36 0.78
C LEU A 53 -20.38 -2.54 1.30
N PRO A 54 -20.11 -2.45 2.62
CA PRO A 54 -19.06 -1.58 3.13
C PRO A 54 -17.68 -1.91 2.55
N ILE A 55 -17.28 -3.18 2.60
CA ILE A 55 -15.96 -3.59 2.09
C ILE A 55 -15.92 -3.55 0.56
N THR A 56 -16.99 -3.94 -0.11
CA THR A 56 -17.08 -3.94 -1.57
C THR A 56 -16.97 -2.53 -2.12
N THR A 57 -17.75 -1.60 -1.60
CA THR A 57 -17.72 -0.19 -2.03
C THR A 57 -16.41 0.49 -1.66
N TYR A 58 -15.81 0.15 -0.52
CA TYR A 58 -14.49 0.66 -0.15
C TYR A 58 -13.41 0.19 -1.12
N LEU A 59 -13.37 -1.09 -1.48
CA LEU A 59 -12.39 -1.61 -2.44
C LEU A 59 -12.58 -1.02 -3.84
N LEU A 60 -13.83 -0.86 -4.29
CA LEU A 60 -14.13 -0.16 -5.55
C LEU A 60 -13.71 1.32 -5.50
N TYR A 61 -13.96 2.00 -4.38
CA TYR A 61 -13.51 3.38 -4.16
C TYR A 61 -11.98 3.51 -4.30
N LEU A 62 -11.21 2.50 -3.85
CA LEU A 62 -9.75 2.54 -3.98
C LEU A 62 -9.26 2.57 -5.43
N LEU A 63 -10.07 2.16 -6.42
CA LEU A 63 -9.70 2.21 -7.84
C LEU A 63 -9.69 3.63 -8.40
N ILE A 64 -10.54 4.52 -7.88
CA ILE A 64 -10.77 5.86 -8.43
C ILE A 64 -10.58 6.99 -7.40
N GLY A 65 -10.59 6.64 -6.11
CA GLY A 65 -10.60 7.59 -5.01
C GLY A 65 -9.21 7.99 -4.52
N ARG A 66 -9.23 8.93 -3.59
CA ARG A 66 -8.05 9.38 -2.83
C ARG A 66 -8.24 8.99 -1.37
N PRO A 67 -7.85 7.76 -0.98
CA PRO A 67 -8.08 7.29 0.39
C PRO A 67 -7.24 8.08 1.40
N SER A 68 -7.75 8.16 2.63
CA SER A 68 -6.96 8.67 3.75
C SER A 68 -5.80 7.72 4.04
N THR A 69 -4.61 8.28 4.21
CA THR A 69 -3.40 7.55 4.61
C THR A 69 -3.18 7.55 6.12
N ARG A 70 -4.13 8.07 6.89
CA ARG A 70 -4.02 8.24 8.35
C ARG A 70 -4.71 7.14 9.16
N SER A 71 -5.72 6.48 8.57
CA SER A 71 -6.62 5.60 9.33
C SER A 71 -6.14 4.16 9.36
N ARG A 72 -5.75 3.67 10.53
CA ARG A 72 -5.45 2.24 10.78
C ARG A 72 -6.72 1.40 10.88
N HIS A 73 -7.80 1.97 11.37
CA HIS A 73 -9.07 1.28 11.59
C HIS A 73 -10.17 1.91 10.74
N LEU A 74 -11.04 1.06 10.21
CA LEU A 74 -12.20 1.44 9.43
C LEU A 74 -13.47 1.05 10.21
N ALA A 75 -13.58 1.52 11.45
CA ALA A 75 -14.63 1.12 12.39
C ALA A 75 -16.04 1.29 11.82
N ALA A 76 -16.28 2.30 10.98
CA ALA A 76 -17.57 2.47 10.32
C ALA A 76 -17.94 1.28 9.43
N LEU A 77 -16.96 0.69 8.73
CA LEU A 77 -17.19 -0.51 7.91
C LEU A 77 -17.54 -1.71 8.79
N ASP A 78 -16.84 -1.86 9.93
CA ASP A 78 -17.09 -2.97 10.86
C ASP A 78 -18.49 -2.87 11.46
N VAL A 79 -18.90 -1.68 11.90
CA VAL A 79 -20.23 -1.44 12.50
C VAL A 79 -21.36 -1.73 11.50
N VAL A 80 -21.23 -1.24 10.25
CA VAL A 80 -22.25 -1.47 9.22
C VAL A 80 -22.30 -2.94 8.82
N ALA A 81 -21.15 -3.60 8.67
CA ALA A 81 -21.11 -5.02 8.34
C ALA A 81 -21.72 -5.88 9.47
N ALA A 82 -21.44 -5.57 10.73
CA ALA A 82 -22.03 -6.25 11.89
C ALA A 82 -23.56 -6.03 11.97
N ALA A 83 -24.04 -4.82 11.71
CA ALA A 83 -25.47 -4.54 11.65
C ALA A 83 -26.16 -5.37 10.56
N GLY A 84 -25.53 -5.53 9.38
CA GLY A 84 -26.01 -6.41 8.32
C GLY A 84 -26.13 -7.86 8.77
N LEU A 85 -25.17 -8.37 9.50
CA LEU A 85 -25.19 -9.74 10.07
C LEU A 85 -26.37 -9.90 11.05
N ILE A 86 -26.57 -8.93 11.95
CA ILE A 86 -27.69 -8.96 12.90
C ILE A 86 -29.03 -9.06 12.16
N VAL A 87 -29.23 -8.26 11.10
CA VAL A 87 -30.46 -8.33 10.29
C VAL A 87 -30.58 -9.69 9.57
N ALA A 88 -29.49 -10.20 8.99
CA ALA A 88 -29.52 -11.46 8.23
C ALA A 88 -29.90 -12.68 9.07
N VAL A 89 -29.62 -12.67 10.38
CA VAL A 89 -29.99 -13.77 11.31
C VAL A 89 -31.51 -14.01 11.31
N PHE A 90 -32.32 -12.96 11.15
CA PHE A 90 -33.79 -13.10 11.10
C PHE A 90 -34.31 -13.74 9.81
N ALA A 91 -33.48 -13.86 8.77
CA ALA A 91 -33.82 -14.55 7.53
C ALA A 91 -33.46 -16.06 7.54
N GLY A 92 -32.76 -16.50 8.58
CA GLY A 92 -32.36 -17.90 8.76
C GLY A 92 -30.83 -18.14 8.66
N VAL A 93 -30.44 -19.40 8.73
CA VAL A 93 -29.04 -19.81 8.85
C VAL A 93 -28.20 -19.45 7.61
N TRP A 94 -28.72 -19.64 6.41
CA TRP A 94 -27.98 -19.39 5.18
C TRP A 94 -27.69 -17.90 4.95
N PRO A 95 -28.66 -16.98 5.08
CA PRO A 95 -28.36 -15.54 5.04
C PRO A 95 -27.40 -15.11 6.14
N ALA A 96 -27.51 -15.65 7.36
CA ALA A 96 -26.59 -15.36 8.44
C ALA A 96 -25.15 -15.78 8.10
N LEU A 97 -24.94 -16.97 7.53
CA LEU A 97 -23.62 -17.43 7.09
C LEU A 97 -23.05 -16.55 5.94
N ALA A 98 -23.91 -16.20 4.98
CA ALA A 98 -23.52 -15.30 3.89
C ALA A 98 -23.11 -13.91 4.40
N ALA A 99 -23.85 -13.34 5.36
CA ALA A 99 -23.52 -12.07 5.99
C ALA A 99 -22.25 -12.16 6.86
N ALA A 100 -22.09 -13.27 7.61
CA ALA A 100 -20.88 -13.53 8.40
C ALA A 100 -19.61 -13.56 7.53
N ALA A 101 -19.71 -14.09 6.30
CA ALA A 101 -18.61 -14.04 5.33
C ALA A 101 -18.26 -12.59 4.94
N GLY A 102 -19.25 -11.69 4.79
CA GLY A 102 -19.02 -10.27 4.54
C GLY A 102 -18.31 -9.56 5.70
N VAL A 103 -18.73 -9.86 6.93
CA VAL A 103 -18.04 -9.38 8.14
C VAL A 103 -16.61 -9.89 8.19
N ALA A 104 -16.40 -11.18 7.94
CA ALA A 104 -15.07 -11.80 7.90
C ALA A 104 -14.17 -11.19 6.82
N ALA A 105 -14.74 -10.86 5.65
CA ALA A 105 -14.01 -10.15 4.60
C ALA A 105 -13.61 -8.73 5.06
N THR A 106 -14.48 -7.99 5.74
CA THR A 106 -14.17 -6.65 6.26
C THR A 106 -13.04 -6.69 7.30
N ILE A 107 -13.14 -7.61 8.26
CA ILE A 107 -12.12 -7.84 9.29
C ILE A 107 -10.81 -8.33 8.64
N GLY A 108 -10.88 -9.30 7.73
CA GLY A 108 -9.73 -9.83 7.00
C GLY A 108 -8.96 -8.75 6.23
N TYR A 109 -9.67 -7.80 5.62
CA TYR A 109 -9.04 -6.66 4.97
C TYR A 109 -8.22 -5.81 5.95
N GLN A 110 -8.77 -5.48 7.12
CA GLN A 110 -8.12 -4.57 8.05
C GLN A 110 -6.98 -5.24 8.83
N TYR A 111 -7.19 -6.46 9.30
CA TYR A 111 -6.32 -7.09 10.28
C TYR A 111 -5.36 -8.13 9.69
N TRP A 112 -5.60 -8.58 8.46
CA TRP A 112 -4.73 -9.53 7.78
C TRP A 112 -4.17 -8.96 6.47
N TYR A 113 -5.02 -8.53 5.54
CA TYR A 113 -4.58 -8.05 4.22
C TYR A 113 -3.78 -6.75 4.31
N SER A 114 -4.25 -5.79 5.12
CA SER A 114 -3.59 -4.49 5.27
C SER A 114 -2.33 -4.53 6.12
N ARG A 115 -2.21 -5.50 7.02
CA ARG A 115 -1.02 -5.64 7.85
C ARG A 115 0.17 -6.11 7.05
N GLN A 116 1.30 -5.49 7.31
CA GLN A 116 2.59 -5.83 6.76
C GLN A 116 3.41 -6.54 7.84
N HIS A 117 4.17 -7.55 7.45
CA HIS A 117 5.25 -8.02 8.30
C HIS A 117 6.40 -7.01 8.15
N VAL A 118 6.78 -6.38 9.23
CA VAL A 118 7.94 -5.48 9.27
C VAL A 118 9.15 -6.33 9.67
N PRO A 119 10.01 -6.71 8.72
CA PRO A 119 11.23 -7.45 9.05
C PRO A 119 12.26 -6.54 9.73
N ALA A 120 13.34 -7.14 10.24
CA ALA A 120 14.56 -6.39 10.52
C ALA A 120 15.15 -5.98 9.17
N ILE A 121 15.03 -4.69 8.83
CA ILE A 121 15.45 -4.19 7.53
C ILE A 121 16.93 -3.79 7.52
N GLY A 122 17.54 -3.81 6.34
CA GLY A 122 18.94 -3.45 6.14
C GLY A 122 19.26 -1.94 6.28
N ILE A 123 18.30 -1.11 6.71
CA ILE A 123 18.48 0.33 6.94
C ILE A 123 18.44 0.59 8.45
N THR A 124 19.40 1.35 8.97
CA THR A 124 19.48 1.67 10.40
C THR A 124 19.66 3.18 10.60
N VAL A 125 18.86 3.77 11.48
CA VAL A 125 18.99 5.18 11.85
C VAL A 125 20.33 5.41 12.57
N GLY A 126 21.02 6.50 12.20
CA GLY A 126 22.37 6.84 12.69
C GLY A 126 23.49 6.17 11.91
N GLN A 127 23.20 5.34 10.90
CA GLN A 127 24.18 4.73 10.03
C GLN A 127 24.11 5.30 8.61
N PRO A 128 25.20 5.26 7.84
CA PRO A 128 25.16 5.62 6.42
C PRO A 128 24.12 4.77 5.68
N LEU A 129 23.42 5.36 4.70
CA LEU A 129 22.51 4.62 3.84
C LEU A 129 23.26 3.43 3.22
N PRO A 130 22.79 2.18 3.34
CA PRO A 130 23.47 1.03 2.75
C PRO A 130 23.54 1.13 1.23
N VAL A 131 24.52 0.48 0.61
CA VAL A 131 24.60 0.39 -0.85
C VAL A 131 23.70 -0.72 -1.35
N PHE A 132 22.80 -0.38 -2.26
CA PHE A 132 21.90 -1.31 -2.95
C PHE A 132 21.75 -0.93 -4.42
N PRO A 133 21.53 -1.90 -5.33
CA PRO A 133 21.42 -1.64 -6.76
C PRO A 133 20.13 -0.90 -7.11
N LEU A 134 20.21 -0.02 -8.10
CA LEU A 134 19.11 0.74 -8.67
C LEU A 134 19.24 0.78 -10.19
N THR A 135 18.13 1.10 -10.88
CA THR A 135 18.13 1.39 -12.31
C THR A 135 17.42 2.73 -12.53
N THR A 136 17.99 3.59 -13.35
CA THR A 136 17.36 4.86 -13.75
C THR A 136 16.20 4.60 -14.73
N LEU A 137 15.39 5.61 -15.01
CA LEU A 137 14.33 5.52 -16.03
C LEU A 137 14.89 5.29 -17.44
N THR A 138 16.14 5.68 -17.69
CA THR A 138 16.82 5.45 -18.98
C THR A 138 17.41 4.05 -19.10
N GLY A 139 17.26 3.21 -18.05
CA GLY A 139 17.79 1.84 -18.03
C GLY A 139 19.25 1.73 -17.59
N GLU A 140 19.89 2.83 -17.19
CA GLU A 140 21.24 2.83 -16.67
C GLU A 140 21.29 2.20 -15.28
N ARG A 141 22.23 1.26 -15.08
CA ARG A 141 22.46 0.66 -13.76
C ARG A 141 23.27 1.60 -12.89
N THR A 142 22.79 1.82 -11.70
CA THR A 142 23.40 2.65 -10.65
C THR A 142 23.21 1.98 -9.30
N ASP A 143 23.55 2.67 -8.24
CA ASP A 143 23.29 2.23 -6.87
C ASP A 143 22.94 3.42 -5.95
N SER A 144 22.60 3.12 -4.71
CA SER A 144 22.18 4.11 -3.72
C SER A 144 23.30 5.05 -3.26
N SER A 145 24.55 4.90 -3.71
CA SER A 145 25.63 5.86 -3.41
C SER A 145 25.32 7.23 -4.04
N ALA A 146 24.58 7.24 -5.16
CA ALA A 146 24.07 8.48 -5.76
C ALA A 146 23.15 9.26 -4.79
N LEU A 147 22.44 8.58 -3.89
CA LEU A 147 21.54 9.17 -2.89
C LEU A 147 22.27 9.61 -1.60
N ARG A 148 23.61 9.48 -1.54
CA ARG A 148 24.42 9.94 -0.40
C ARG A 148 25.00 11.33 -0.64
N THR A 149 24.75 11.95 -1.78
CA THR A 149 25.35 13.22 -2.19
C THR A 149 24.62 14.45 -1.65
N GLY A 150 23.86 14.31 -0.59
CA GLY A 150 23.10 15.35 0.07
C GLY A 150 21.86 14.78 0.77
N PRO A 151 21.05 15.62 1.41
CA PRO A 151 19.88 15.17 2.11
C PRO A 151 18.79 14.68 1.13
N HIS A 152 18.20 13.52 1.41
CA HIS A 152 17.15 12.93 0.60
C HIS A 152 15.96 12.47 1.45
N VAL A 153 14.76 12.56 0.88
CA VAL A 153 13.59 11.77 1.26
C VAL A 153 13.50 10.60 0.28
N ILE A 154 13.82 9.41 0.73
CA ILE A 154 13.87 8.18 -0.06
C ILE A 154 12.61 7.38 0.23
N VAL A 155 11.81 7.07 -0.80
CA VAL A 155 10.53 6.40 -0.66
C VAL A 155 10.50 5.12 -1.49
N PHE A 156 10.42 3.99 -0.82
CA PHE A 156 10.08 2.72 -1.44
C PHE A 156 8.56 2.60 -1.52
N TYR A 157 8.01 2.51 -2.73
CA TYR A 157 6.58 2.42 -2.96
C TYR A 157 6.21 1.23 -3.84
N ARG A 158 4.98 0.72 -3.66
CA ARG A 158 4.53 -0.54 -4.26
C ARG A 158 4.32 -0.48 -5.77
N GLY A 159 3.91 0.67 -6.28
CA GLY A 159 3.60 0.91 -7.69
C GLY A 159 2.43 1.88 -7.90
N ASN A 160 2.18 2.25 -9.15
CA ASN A 160 1.11 3.16 -9.59
C ASN A 160 -0.29 2.64 -9.25
N TRP A 161 -0.44 1.33 -9.19
CA TRP A 161 -1.68 0.65 -8.85
C TRP A 161 -2.06 0.79 -7.36
N CYS A 162 -1.15 1.21 -6.49
CA CYS A 162 -1.40 1.35 -5.06
C CYS A 162 -1.95 2.76 -4.74
N PRO A 163 -3.24 2.92 -4.40
CA PRO A 163 -3.84 4.23 -4.21
C PRO A 163 -3.21 5.01 -3.06
N PHE A 164 -2.81 4.33 -1.98
CA PHE A 164 -2.14 4.97 -0.83
C PHE A 164 -0.73 5.47 -1.20
N CYS A 165 -0.02 4.76 -2.08
CA CYS A 165 1.26 5.21 -2.60
C CYS A 165 1.07 6.45 -3.48
N MET A 166 0.04 6.46 -4.33
CA MET A 166 -0.23 7.61 -5.19
C MET A 166 -0.65 8.86 -4.40
N VAL A 167 -1.36 8.68 -3.29
CA VAL A 167 -1.62 9.81 -2.36
C VAL A 167 -0.32 10.33 -1.77
N GLN A 168 0.57 9.45 -1.28
CA GLN A 168 1.86 9.85 -0.70
C GLN A 168 2.76 10.56 -1.72
N VAL A 169 2.91 10.03 -2.93
CA VAL A 169 3.73 10.65 -4.00
C VAL A 169 3.19 12.04 -4.35
N ARG A 170 1.87 12.19 -4.44
CA ARG A 170 1.23 13.49 -4.71
C ARG A 170 1.49 14.51 -3.59
N GLN A 171 1.35 14.08 -2.34
CA GLN A 171 1.64 14.91 -1.18
C GLN A 171 3.10 15.37 -1.14
N LEU A 172 4.06 14.50 -1.53
CA LEU A 172 5.47 14.87 -1.67
C LEU A 172 5.68 15.88 -2.80
N ALA A 173 5.02 15.70 -3.94
CA ALA A 173 5.08 16.65 -5.05
C ALA A 173 4.54 18.04 -4.65
N GLU A 174 3.44 18.07 -3.90
CA GLU A 174 2.86 19.33 -3.36
C GLU A 174 3.82 20.05 -2.40
N GLN A 175 4.63 19.32 -1.65
CA GLN A 175 5.64 19.87 -0.72
C GLN A 175 7.03 20.01 -1.32
N TYR A 176 7.22 19.61 -2.57
CA TYR A 176 8.54 19.56 -3.20
C TYR A 176 9.30 20.91 -3.13
N ARG A 177 8.62 22.03 -3.37
CA ARG A 177 9.25 23.38 -3.31
C ARG A 177 9.85 23.69 -1.94
N GLU A 178 9.23 23.21 -0.86
CA GLU A 178 9.74 23.41 0.50
C GLU A 178 10.94 22.50 0.78
N LEU A 179 10.94 21.27 0.29
CA LEU A 179 12.06 20.35 0.37
C LEU A 179 13.25 20.88 -0.45
N ASP A 180 13.00 21.34 -1.67
CA ASP A 180 14.02 21.87 -2.59
C ASP A 180 14.70 23.14 -2.02
N ARG A 181 13.93 24.06 -1.42
CA ARG A 181 14.51 25.23 -0.72
C ARG A 181 15.48 24.85 0.40
N ARG A 182 15.34 23.65 0.98
CA ARG A 182 16.24 23.11 2.01
C ARG A 182 17.40 22.30 1.39
N GLY A 183 17.46 22.21 0.06
CA GLY A 183 18.40 21.36 -0.66
C GLY A 183 18.13 19.87 -0.51
N VAL A 184 16.89 19.48 -0.15
CA VAL A 184 16.48 18.09 0.02
C VAL A 184 15.88 17.57 -1.28
N ARG A 185 16.42 16.47 -1.79
CA ARG A 185 15.89 15.77 -2.97
C ARG A 185 14.92 14.66 -2.56
N VAL A 186 14.04 14.28 -3.49
CA VAL A 186 13.08 13.20 -3.29
C VAL A 186 13.36 12.09 -4.27
N ALA A 187 13.70 10.90 -3.76
CA ALA A 187 13.95 9.70 -4.54
C ALA A 187 12.82 8.68 -4.35
N LEU A 188 12.20 8.24 -5.44
CA LEU A 188 11.09 7.30 -5.48
C LEU A 188 11.55 5.99 -6.10
N ILE A 189 11.47 4.88 -5.37
CA ILE A 189 11.99 3.56 -5.78
C ILE A 189 10.83 2.57 -5.80
N SER A 190 10.63 1.87 -6.93
CA SER A 190 9.53 0.91 -7.09
C SER A 190 9.95 -0.34 -7.86
N PRO A 191 9.42 -1.52 -7.52
CA PRO A 191 9.62 -2.75 -8.27
C PRO A 191 8.76 -2.84 -9.54
N GLN A 192 7.91 -1.85 -9.84
CA GLN A 192 7.11 -1.84 -11.06
C GLN A 192 7.98 -1.67 -12.30
N ARG A 193 7.38 -1.86 -13.48
CA ARG A 193 8.06 -1.72 -14.77
C ARG A 193 8.57 -0.29 -14.99
N ALA A 194 9.63 -0.16 -15.79
CA ALA A 194 10.20 1.15 -16.14
C ALA A 194 9.17 2.06 -16.82
N ASP A 195 8.37 1.50 -17.77
CA ASP A 195 7.34 2.25 -18.50
C ASP A 195 6.29 2.84 -17.55
N ASP A 196 5.81 2.05 -16.58
CA ASP A 196 4.83 2.50 -15.58
C ASP A 196 5.41 3.62 -14.69
N THR A 197 6.71 3.52 -14.39
CA THR A 197 7.42 4.53 -13.57
C THR A 197 7.67 5.81 -14.37
N ALA A 198 8.02 5.67 -15.66
CA ALA A 198 8.19 6.81 -16.56
C ALA A 198 6.86 7.56 -16.75
N GLU A 199 5.77 6.83 -16.99
CA GLU A 199 4.42 7.42 -17.06
C GLU A 199 4.08 8.18 -15.76
N LEU A 200 4.40 7.63 -14.58
CA LEU A 200 4.16 8.33 -13.33
C LEU A 200 4.99 9.61 -13.24
N ALA A 201 6.25 9.57 -13.63
CA ALA A 201 7.14 10.73 -13.59
C ALA A 201 6.59 11.91 -14.41
N THR A 202 5.97 11.64 -15.57
CA THR A 202 5.38 12.70 -16.42
C THR A 202 4.15 13.38 -15.79
N ARG A 203 3.56 12.79 -14.75
CA ARG A 203 2.37 13.37 -14.08
C ARG A 203 2.70 14.50 -13.10
N PHE A 204 3.99 14.71 -12.81
CA PHE A 204 4.43 15.70 -11.84
C PHE A 204 5.40 16.69 -12.49
N GLU A 205 5.13 17.98 -12.30
CA GLU A 205 5.96 19.10 -12.79
C GLU A 205 7.12 19.45 -11.84
N VAL A 206 7.54 18.50 -10.99
CA VAL A 206 8.61 18.68 -10.01
C VAL A 206 9.71 17.65 -10.23
N PRO A 207 10.98 18.01 -10.08
CA PRO A 207 12.12 17.16 -10.44
C PRO A 207 12.41 16.10 -9.36
N MET A 208 11.42 15.27 -9.02
CA MET A 208 11.64 14.08 -8.21
C MET A 208 12.43 13.03 -9.00
N GLU A 209 13.31 12.32 -8.31
CA GLU A 209 14.14 11.28 -8.88
C GLU A 209 13.39 9.94 -8.84
N PHE A 210 13.24 9.27 -9.97
CA PHE A 210 12.57 7.99 -10.06
C PHE A 210 13.54 6.89 -10.41
N PHE A 211 13.51 5.81 -9.62
CA PHE A 211 14.33 4.62 -9.82
C PHE A 211 13.46 3.37 -9.92
N VAL A 212 13.95 2.41 -10.69
CA VAL A 212 13.30 1.13 -10.94
C VAL A 212 14.07 0.02 -10.24
N ASP A 213 13.36 -0.83 -9.52
CA ASP A 213 13.85 -2.07 -8.91
C ASP A 213 13.05 -3.28 -9.43
N SER A 214 12.87 -3.37 -10.77
CA SER A 214 11.98 -4.36 -11.39
C SER A 214 12.37 -5.81 -11.08
N GLU A 215 13.65 -6.06 -10.83
CA GLU A 215 14.13 -7.37 -10.38
C GLU A 215 14.01 -7.58 -8.86
N GLY A 216 13.63 -6.55 -8.10
CA GLY A 216 13.52 -6.58 -6.65
C GLY A 216 14.88 -6.74 -5.94
N ALA A 217 15.97 -6.32 -6.57
CA ALA A 217 17.32 -6.49 -6.04
C ALA A 217 17.56 -5.56 -4.83
N ALA A 218 17.13 -4.29 -4.91
CA ALA A 218 17.18 -3.38 -3.78
C ALA A 218 16.27 -3.85 -2.64
N ALA A 219 15.02 -4.25 -2.97
CA ALA A 219 14.08 -4.75 -1.97
C ALA A 219 14.63 -6.00 -1.25
N ARG A 220 15.31 -6.92 -1.95
CA ARG A 220 15.95 -8.09 -1.32
C ARG A 220 17.16 -7.71 -0.49
N ALA A 221 18.00 -6.80 -0.97
CA ALA A 221 19.20 -6.36 -0.24
C ALA A 221 18.86 -5.68 1.08
N LEU A 222 17.67 -5.10 1.16
CA LEU A 222 17.17 -4.36 2.33
C LEU A 222 16.13 -5.13 3.16
N ASP A 223 15.82 -6.38 2.81
CA ASP A 223 14.76 -7.19 3.44
C ASP A 223 13.37 -6.52 3.40
N LEU A 224 13.09 -5.77 2.34
CA LEU A 224 11.83 -5.05 2.13
C LEU A 224 10.81 -5.81 1.26
N VAL A 225 11.09 -7.05 0.86
CA VAL A 225 10.21 -7.81 -0.03
C VAL A 225 8.90 -8.18 0.66
N GLN A 226 7.78 -7.75 0.07
CA GLN A 226 6.45 -8.24 0.42
C GLN A 226 5.99 -9.30 -0.57
N ALA A 227 6.03 -10.55 -0.15
CA ALA A 227 5.60 -11.68 -0.98
C ALA A 227 4.10 -11.63 -1.28
N GLY A 228 3.72 -11.74 -2.56
CA GLY A 228 2.33 -11.76 -3.00
C GLY A 228 1.56 -10.46 -2.71
N GLY A 229 2.26 -9.33 -2.56
CA GLY A 229 1.65 -8.06 -2.24
C GLY A 229 1.00 -7.34 -3.44
N THR A 230 1.31 -7.73 -4.67
CA THR A 230 0.70 -7.18 -5.89
C THR A 230 -0.59 -7.92 -6.20
N PRO A 231 -1.75 -7.24 -6.30
CA PRO A 231 -3.00 -7.85 -6.73
C PRO A 231 -2.88 -8.52 -8.09
N LEU A 232 -3.70 -9.55 -8.35
CA LEU A 232 -3.56 -10.39 -9.54
C LEU A 232 -3.71 -9.59 -10.84
N ILE A 233 -4.66 -8.66 -10.88
CA ILE A 233 -4.93 -7.81 -12.07
C ILE A 233 -3.74 -6.93 -12.47
N TYR A 234 -2.85 -6.59 -11.53
CA TYR A 234 -1.65 -5.77 -11.78
C TYR A 234 -0.37 -6.59 -11.87
N GLY A 235 -0.38 -7.81 -11.35
CA GLY A 235 0.78 -8.70 -11.28
C GLY A 235 0.63 -9.99 -12.08
N ALA A 236 -0.29 -10.07 -13.05
CA ALA A 236 -0.47 -11.25 -13.90
C ALA A 236 0.85 -11.54 -14.67
N GLY A 237 1.29 -12.81 -14.60
CA GLY A 237 2.54 -13.23 -15.23
C GLY A 237 3.84 -12.86 -14.48
N THR A 238 3.74 -12.22 -13.31
CA THR A 238 4.89 -11.90 -12.44
C THR A 238 4.89 -12.76 -11.18
N SER A 239 5.96 -12.63 -10.36
CA SER A 239 6.01 -13.23 -9.01
C SER A 239 4.87 -12.74 -8.11
N GLY A 240 4.30 -11.58 -8.40
CA GLY A 240 3.32 -10.89 -7.56
C GLY A 240 3.93 -10.28 -6.31
N ASP A 241 5.25 -10.23 -6.19
CA ASP A 241 5.93 -9.59 -5.08
C ASP A 241 5.97 -8.08 -5.27
N THR A 242 6.03 -7.36 -4.19
CA THR A 242 6.23 -5.91 -4.16
C THR A 242 7.13 -5.54 -2.97
N VAL A 243 7.24 -4.28 -2.68
CA VAL A 243 8.04 -3.77 -1.57
C VAL A 243 7.14 -3.36 -0.40
N VAL A 244 7.61 -3.59 0.83
CA VAL A 244 7.02 -2.97 2.02
C VAL A 244 7.25 -1.46 1.92
N PRO A 245 6.18 -0.64 1.94
CA PRO A 245 6.35 0.80 1.83
C PRO A 245 7.21 1.33 2.97
N THR A 246 8.28 2.01 2.60
CA THR A 246 9.31 2.49 3.53
C THR A 246 9.72 3.89 3.13
N VAL A 247 9.94 4.74 4.12
CA VAL A 247 10.53 6.07 3.92
C VAL A 247 11.76 6.20 4.80
N ALA A 248 12.87 6.56 4.20
CA ALA A 248 14.10 6.94 4.90
C ALA A 248 14.42 8.41 4.58
N ILE A 249 14.93 9.14 5.58
CA ILE A 249 15.46 10.49 5.39
C ILE A 249 16.94 10.46 5.73
N THR A 250 17.76 11.00 4.84
CA THR A 250 19.21 11.14 5.06
C THR A 250 19.59 12.61 5.29
N ASP A 251 20.68 12.82 6.00
CA ASP A 251 21.33 14.12 6.15
C ASP A 251 22.26 14.44 4.95
N ARG A 252 23.05 15.50 5.10
CA ARG A 252 24.00 15.98 4.06
C ARG A 252 25.14 15.02 3.81
N GLU A 253 25.49 14.19 4.78
CA GLU A 253 26.54 13.19 4.76
C GLU A 253 26.04 11.82 4.28
N GLY A 254 24.74 11.68 4.01
CA GLY A 254 24.10 10.44 3.62
C GLY A 254 23.80 9.49 4.78
N THR A 255 23.84 9.99 6.03
CA THR A 255 23.46 9.23 7.22
C THR A 255 21.94 9.22 7.33
N VAL A 256 21.36 8.06 7.64
CA VAL A 256 19.91 7.93 7.86
C VAL A 256 19.54 8.59 9.19
N ILE A 257 18.77 9.67 9.15
CA ILE A 257 18.32 10.40 10.34
C ILE A 257 16.90 10.04 10.76
N TRP A 258 16.14 9.41 9.88
CA TRP A 258 14.79 8.94 10.17
C TRP A 258 14.39 7.80 9.24
N LEU A 259 13.58 6.89 9.78
CA LEU A 259 13.13 5.71 9.07
C LEU A 259 11.71 5.36 9.52
N GLU A 260 10.82 5.11 8.56
CA GLU A 260 9.51 4.50 8.81
C GLU A 260 9.26 3.37 7.84
N VAL A 261 8.97 2.20 8.39
CA VAL A 261 8.55 1.00 7.65
C VAL A 261 7.08 0.76 7.95
N ALA A 262 6.24 0.75 6.93
CA ALA A 262 4.81 0.65 7.12
C ALA A 262 4.41 -0.76 7.64
N ASP A 263 3.90 -0.83 8.85
CA ASP A 263 3.25 -2.03 9.42
C ASP A 263 1.84 -2.24 8.88
N ASN A 264 1.30 -1.24 8.20
CA ASN A 264 0.02 -1.26 7.53
C ASN A 264 0.14 -0.50 6.20
N HIS A 265 -0.12 -1.18 5.07
CA HIS A 265 0.05 -0.56 3.75
C HIS A 265 -0.89 0.62 3.47
N ARG A 266 -1.89 0.86 4.29
CA ARG A 266 -2.81 2.01 4.19
C ARG A 266 -2.29 3.26 4.90
N VAL A 267 -1.39 3.09 5.87
CA VAL A 267 -0.86 4.21 6.66
C VAL A 267 0.43 4.70 6.04
N ARG A 268 0.57 6.02 5.97
CA ARG A 268 1.77 6.70 5.48
C ARG A 268 2.13 7.87 6.39
N PRO A 269 3.42 8.16 6.57
CA PRO A 269 3.84 9.36 7.27
C PRO A 269 3.34 10.60 6.53
N GLU A 270 2.91 11.58 7.30
CA GLU A 270 2.48 12.85 6.73
C GLU A 270 3.69 13.67 6.28
N PRO A 271 3.57 14.45 5.19
CA PRO A 271 4.66 15.29 4.70
C PRO A 271 5.21 16.27 5.76
N GLN A 272 4.35 16.74 6.68
CA GLN A 272 4.80 17.60 7.78
C GLN A 272 5.78 16.89 8.73
N THR A 273 5.70 15.57 8.85
CA THR A 273 6.67 14.75 9.60
C THR A 273 8.07 14.92 9.01
N PHE A 274 8.19 14.91 7.68
CA PHE A 274 9.47 15.06 7.01
C PHE A 274 10.11 16.41 7.30
N LEU A 275 9.34 17.51 7.22
CA LEU A 275 9.82 18.84 7.55
C LEU A 275 10.27 18.93 9.02
N THR A 276 9.51 18.35 9.94
CA THR A 276 9.86 18.32 11.37
C THR A 276 11.16 17.54 11.62
N VAL A 277 11.38 16.43 10.92
CA VAL A 277 12.63 15.65 11.01
C VAL A 277 13.81 16.44 10.49
N LEU A 278 13.65 17.10 9.33
CA LEU A 278 14.69 17.94 8.72
C LEU A 278 15.03 19.15 9.61
N ASP A 279 14.02 19.80 10.21
CA ASP A 279 14.23 20.92 11.13
C ASP A 279 15.06 20.50 12.36
N ARG A 280 14.75 19.32 12.93
CA ARG A 280 15.52 18.76 14.08
C ARG A 280 16.96 18.43 13.71
N ALA A 281 17.22 18.09 12.45
CA ALA A 281 18.56 17.82 11.93
C ALA A 281 19.28 19.09 11.46
N GLY A 282 18.70 20.28 11.63
CA GLY A 282 19.28 21.55 11.18
C GLY A 282 19.28 21.73 9.65
N ILE A 283 18.48 20.95 8.93
CA ILE A 283 18.31 21.05 7.47
C ILE A 283 17.13 21.99 7.21
N VAL A 284 17.39 23.27 7.27
CA VAL A 284 16.40 24.34 7.12
C VAL A 284 16.63 25.11 5.82
N ALA A 285 15.59 25.78 5.33
CA ALA A 285 15.73 26.67 4.19
C ALA A 285 16.66 27.85 4.54
N PRO A 286 17.52 28.31 3.61
CA PRO A 286 18.27 29.53 3.82
C PRO A 286 17.33 30.71 4.04
N ARG A 287 17.73 31.64 4.90
CA ARG A 287 16.99 32.87 5.20
C ARG A 287 17.03 33.86 4.04
#